data_bcf45f862a60ad727c14b1b5b8ecc1cf
#
_entry.id   bcf45f862a60ad727c14b1b5b8ecc1cf
#
_cell.length_a   1.000
_cell.length_b   1.000
_cell.length_c   1.000
_cell.angle_alpha   90.00
_cell.angle_beta   90.00
_cell.angle_gamma   90.00
#
_symmetry.space_group_name_H-M   'P 1'
#
loop_
_entity.id
_entity.type
_entity.pdbx_description
1 polymer ?
#
loop_
_entity_poly.entity_id
_entity_poly.type
_entity_poly.pdbx_seq_one_letter_code
_entity_poly.pdbx_strand_id
1 'polypeptide(L)'
;CGRFAPSPTGDLHLGNLRTALLAWSLARQSGRGFLMRMEDLDARSRPEFVSRQLADLEAVGVEWDGPVLFQSARLQHYRDVVEDLSSRGMLYECYCTRRDLAEAPSAPHSPPGAYPGTCRGLSERERSARRAALTNRGPALRLAARAGSVAVVDAVFGPYTGTADDLVILRGDGVFSYNFASVLDDAATGVTQVVRGDDLLPSTPRQAHLHELLGFTLPEYAHVPLVENAQGARLAKRDGAVTMEALKGFGWTPADVVELLGASLGMGHPRTAAEFADLLRVPDLRRPAWRIDPAILESGPTPETFERLTAAKPMQTAKPSQTDKPSQTAKPRQAPE
;
A
#
# COMPACT_ATOMS: atom_id res chain seq x y z
N CYS A 1 -8.55 8.83 -14.19
CA CYS A 1 -7.88 7.60 -14.55
C CYS A 1 -7.56 6.78 -13.30
N GLY A 2 -7.83 5.46 -13.30
CA GLY A 2 -7.37 4.52 -12.29
C GLY A 2 -6.05 3.87 -12.73
N ARG A 3 -5.44 3.07 -11.84
CA ARG A 3 -4.24 2.32 -12.18
C ARG A 3 -4.06 1.08 -11.29
N PHE A 4 -3.30 0.08 -11.80
CA PHE A 4 -2.69 -0.96 -10.98
C PHE A 4 -1.17 -0.86 -11.11
N ALA A 5 -0.45 -1.04 -9.99
CA ALA A 5 0.98 -0.74 -9.95
C ALA A 5 1.76 -1.81 -9.14
N PRO A 6 1.93 -3.03 -9.70
CA PRO A 6 2.67 -4.09 -9.02
C PRO A 6 4.19 -3.90 -9.12
N SER A 7 4.91 -4.40 -8.10
CA SER A 7 6.37 -4.55 -8.19
C SER A 7 6.72 -5.93 -8.75
N PRO A 8 7.52 -6.02 -9.84
CA PRO A 8 7.83 -7.29 -10.49
C PRO A 8 8.97 -8.03 -9.76
N THR A 9 8.79 -8.25 -8.46
CA THR A 9 9.73 -8.99 -7.59
C THR A 9 9.34 -10.45 -7.39
N GLY A 10 8.33 -10.91 -8.14
CA GLY A 10 7.80 -12.26 -8.15
C GLY A 10 6.38 -12.31 -8.74
N ASP A 11 5.76 -13.50 -8.79
CA ASP A 11 4.41 -13.70 -9.35
C ASP A 11 3.33 -13.01 -8.49
N LEU A 12 2.17 -12.75 -9.10
CA LEU A 12 1.02 -12.25 -8.37
C LEU A 12 0.39 -13.41 -7.55
N HIS A 13 -0.04 -13.07 -6.35
CA HIS A 13 -0.89 -13.97 -5.55
C HIS A 13 -2.35 -13.50 -5.59
N LEU A 14 -3.28 -14.34 -5.13
CA LEU A 14 -4.73 -14.05 -5.11
C LEU A 14 -5.06 -12.65 -4.56
N GLY A 15 -4.33 -12.19 -3.53
CA GLY A 15 -4.54 -10.84 -2.97
C GLY A 15 -4.18 -9.72 -3.94
N ASN A 16 -3.15 -9.90 -4.77
CA ASN A 16 -2.80 -8.92 -5.82
C ASN A 16 -3.84 -8.91 -6.92
N LEU A 17 -4.28 -10.09 -7.39
CA LEU A 17 -5.31 -10.23 -8.41
C LEU A 17 -6.63 -9.62 -7.96
N ARG A 18 -7.03 -9.86 -6.69
CA ARG A 18 -8.22 -9.24 -6.11
C ARG A 18 -8.13 -7.72 -6.11
N THR A 19 -7.00 -7.17 -5.67
CA THR A 19 -6.79 -5.72 -5.66
C THR A 19 -6.80 -5.15 -7.08
N ALA A 20 -6.21 -5.86 -8.05
CA ALA A 20 -6.21 -5.44 -9.47
C ALA A 20 -7.62 -5.42 -10.06
N LEU A 21 -8.42 -6.49 -9.85
CA LEU A 21 -9.83 -6.55 -10.28
C LEU A 21 -10.65 -5.43 -9.64
N LEU A 22 -10.48 -5.17 -8.35
CA LEU A 22 -11.18 -4.09 -7.66
C LEU A 22 -10.80 -2.72 -8.21
N ALA A 23 -9.51 -2.48 -8.44
CA ALA A 23 -9.04 -1.22 -9.01
C ALA A 23 -9.55 -1.00 -10.43
N TRP A 24 -9.53 -2.02 -11.25
CA TRP A 24 -10.05 -2.00 -12.62
C TRP A 24 -11.56 -1.78 -12.63
N SER A 25 -12.31 -2.53 -11.83
CA SER A 25 -13.76 -2.42 -11.74
C SER A 25 -14.23 -1.04 -11.32
N LEU A 26 -13.63 -0.47 -10.26
CA LEU A 26 -13.99 0.88 -9.78
C LEU A 26 -13.65 1.96 -10.81
N ALA A 27 -12.55 1.82 -11.54
CA ALA A 27 -12.20 2.73 -12.62
C ALA A 27 -13.23 2.64 -13.76
N ARG A 28 -13.53 1.43 -14.25
CA ARG A 28 -14.46 1.22 -15.36
C ARG A 28 -15.90 1.62 -15.01
N GLN A 29 -16.39 1.30 -13.80
CA GLN A 29 -17.71 1.74 -13.33
C GLN A 29 -17.88 3.27 -13.31
N SER A 30 -16.79 3.99 -13.05
CA SER A 30 -16.79 5.47 -13.04
C SER A 30 -16.42 6.08 -14.39
N GLY A 31 -16.39 5.30 -15.47
CA GLY A 31 -16.04 5.76 -16.82
C GLY A 31 -14.59 6.23 -16.98
N ARG A 32 -13.71 5.82 -16.06
CA ARG A 32 -12.28 6.20 -16.09
C ARG A 32 -11.47 5.22 -16.95
N GLY A 33 -10.43 5.74 -17.60
CA GLY A 33 -9.35 4.91 -18.12
C GLY A 33 -8.63 4.16 -16.99
N PHE A 34 -7.85 3.14 -17.36
CA PHE A 34 -7.10 2.31 -16.41
C PHE A 34 -5.68 2.06 -16.92
N LEU A 35 -4.67 2.39 -16.13
CA LEU A 35 -3.26 2.29 -16.51
C LEU A 35 -2.54 1.16 -15.79
N MET A 36 -1.49 0.64 -16.43
CA MET A 36 -0.57 -0.34 -15.84
C MET A 36 0.79 0.29 -15.62
N ARG A 37 1.30 0.22 -14.37
CA ARG A 37 2.64 0.67 -14.02
C ARG A 37 3.42 -0.43 -13.32
N MET A 38 4.62 -0.75 -13.82
CA MET A 38 5.57 -1.64 -13.15
C MET A 38 6.45 -0.82 -12.20
N GLU A 39 6.37 -1.12 -10.90
CA GLU A 39 7.21 -0.50 -9.87
C GLU A 39 8.51 -1.29 -9.73
N ASP A 40 9.40 -1.11 -10.70
CA ASP A 40 10.59 -1.91 -10.94
C ASP A 40 11.90 -1.28 -10.42
N LEU A 41 11.81 -0.35 -9.45
CA LEU A 41 12.99 0.28 -8.84
C LEU A 41 13.73 -0.63 -7.85
N ASP A 42 13.09 -1.69 -7.36
CA ASP A 42 13.72 -2.64 -6.45
C ASP A 42 14.71 -3.55 -7.20
N ALA A 43 15.91 -3.76 -6.64
CA ALA A 43 16.94 -4.63 -7.21
C ALA A 43 16.50 -6.10 -7.39
N ARG A 44 15.41 -6.52 -6.76
CA ARG A 44 14.79 -7.85 -6.93
C ARG A 44 13.86 -7.94 -8.14
N SER A 45 13.58 -6.82 -8.81
CA SER A 45 12.75 -6.80 -10.02
C SER A 45 13.40 -7.62 -11.14
N ARG A 46 12.59 -8.40 -11.85
CA ARG A 46 13.04 -9.27 -12.94
C ARG A 46 12.07 -9.18 -14.12
N PRO A 47 12.58 -9.14 -15.38
CA PRO A 47 11.73 -9.08 -16.57
C PRO A 47 10.76 -10.27 -16.71
N GLU A 48 11.17 -11.46 -16.27
CA GLU A 48 10.31 -12.65 -16.30
C GLU A 48 9.07 -12.52 -15.41
N PHE A 49 9.18 -11.80 -14.28
CA PHE A 49 8.01 -11.51 -13.44
C PHE A 49 7.09 -10.48 -14.08
N VAL A 50 7.62 -9.50 -14.81
CA VAL A 50 6.80 -8.55 -15.57
C VAL A 50 5.88 -9.30 -16.52
N SER A 51 6.45 -10.15 -17.39
CA SER A 51 5.68 -10.90 -18.39
C SER A 51 4.62 -11.80 -17.75
N ARG A 52 4.96 -12.49 -16.66
CA ARG A 52 4.01 -13.37 -15.96
C ARG A 52 2.91 -12.59 -15.26
N GLN A 53 3.24 -11.48 -14.60
CA GLN A 53 2.24 -10.62 -13.95
C GLN A 53 1.24 -10.03 -14.94
N LEU A 54 1.70 -9.57 -16.11
CA LEU A 54 0.82 -9.07 -17.17
C LEU A 54 -0.09 -10.19 -17.70
N ALA A 55 0.47 -11.38 -17.98
CA ALA A 55 -0.31 -12.53 -18.44
C ALA A 55 -1.36 -12.99 -17.41
N ASP A 56 -1.03 -12.98 -16.11
CA ASP A 56 -1.97 -13.31 -15.04
C ASP A 56 -3.13 -12.30 -14.97
N LEU A 57 -2.84 -11.00 -15.14
CA LEU A 57 -3.84 -9.93 -15.15
C LEU A 57 -4.76 -10.05 -16.37
N GLU A 58 -4.19 -10.25 -17.57
CA GLU A 58 -4.96 -10.47 -18.80
C GLU A 58 -5.85 -11.71 -18.67
N ALA A 59 -5.33 -12.80 -18.08
CA ALA A 59 -6.09 -14.02 -17.89
C ALA A 59 -7.34 -13.84 -17.02
N VAL A 60 -7.30 -12.97 -16.01
CA VAL A 60 -8.47 -12.65 -15.18
C VAL A 60 -9.30 -11.49 -15.76
N GLY A 61 -8.99 -11.00 -16.96
CA GLY A 61 -9.73 -9.97 -17.68
C GLY A 61 -9.44 -8.54 -17.24
N VAL A 62 -8.32 -8.29 -16.57
CA VAL A 62 -7.86 -6.92 -16.26
C VAL A 62 -7.10 -6.36 -17.45
N GLU A 63 -7.77 -5.48 -18.19
CA GLU A 63 -7.22 -4.79 -19.35
C GLU A 63 -6.83 -3.36 -18.98
N TRP A 64 -5.80 -2.81 -19.62
CA TRP A 64 -5.33 -1.45 -19.40
C TRP A 64 -5.20 -0.66 -20.71
N ASP A 65 -5.24 0.67 -20.58
CA ASP A 65 -5.22 1.59 -21.69
C ASP A 65 -3.77 2.05 -21.95
N GLY A 66 -3.30 1.90 -23.17
CA GLY A 66 -1.97 2.35 -23.61
C GLY A 66 -0.80 1.46 -23.16
N PRO A 67 0.42 1.95 -23.23
CA PRO A 67 1.61 1.18 -22.89
C PRO A 67 1.78 1.01 -21.39
N VAL A 68 2.43 -0.10 -20.99
CA VAL A 68 2.86 -0.31 -19.61
C VAL A 68 3.96 0.71 -19.27
N LEU A 69 3.77 1.43 -18.19
CA LEU A 69 4.77 2.37 -17.68
C LEU A 69 5.75 1.65 -16.75
N PHE A 70 7.05 1.94 -16.90
CA PHE A 70 8.10 1.42 -16.03
C PHE A 70 8.72 2.54 -15.22
N GLN A 71 8.83 2.40 -13.90
CA GLN A 71 9.45 3.41 -13.04
C GLN A 71 10.95 3.60 -13.34
N SER A 72 11.64 2.53 -13.71
CA SER A 72 13.05 2.59 -14.12
C SER A 72 13.30 3.50 -15.33
N ALA A 73 12.33 3.68 -16.21
CA ALA A 73 12.41 4.61 -17.34
C ALA A 73 12.20 6.08 -16.94
N ARG A 74 11.81 6.35 -15.68
CA ARG A 74 11.44 7.68 -15.19
C ARG A 74 12.46 8.30 -14.23
N LEU A 75 13.61 7.67 -14.06
CA LEU A 75 14.64 8.11 -13.10
C LEU A 75 15.08 9.57 -13.29
N GLN A 76 15.11 10.07 -14.53
CA GLN A 76 15.47 11.45 -14.78
C GLN A 76 14.40 12.42 -14.22
N HIS A 77 13.13 12.14 -14.46
CA HIS A 77 12.04 12.92 -13.89
C HIS A 77 12.10 12.98 -12.35
N TYR A 78 12.42 11.87 -11.69
CA TYR A 78 12.58 11.89 -10.23
C TYR A 78 13.78 12.73 -9.78
N ARG A 79 14.89 12.72 -10.52
CA ARG A 79 16.07 13.54 -10.23
C ARG A 79 15.76 15.02 -10.36
N ASP A 80 15.04 15.41 -11.42
CA ASP A 80 14.66 16.80 -11.69
C ASP A 80 13.81 17.36 -10.52
N VAL A 81 12.86 16.57 -10.02
CA VAL A 81 12.04 16.97 -8.84
C VAL A 81 12.89 17.03 -7.57
N VAL A 82 13.84 16.10 -7.38
CA VAL A 82 14.77 16.17 -6.22
C VAL A 82 15.63 17.41 -6.30
N GLU A 83 16.11 17.79 -7.47
CA GLU A 83 16.88 19.01 -7.68
C GLU A 83 16.07 20.27 -7.35
N ASP A 84 14.82 20.36 -7.82
CA ASP A 84 13.90 21.44 -7.46
C ASP A 84 13.69 21.53 -5.94
N LEU A 85 13.33 20.41 -5.30
CA LEU A 85 13.13 20.39 -3.85
C LEU A 85 14.40 20.74 -3.06
N SER A 86 15.57 20.34 -3.58
CA SER A 86 16.85 20.67 -2.98
C SER A 86 17.17 22.17 -3.09
N SER A 87 16.96 22.74 -4.29
CA SER A 87 17.17 24.17 -4.53
C SER A 87 16.29 25.06 -3.64
N ARG A 88 15.11 24.58 -3.30
CA ARG A 88 14.16 25.22 -2.37
C ARG A 88 14.48 24.97 -0.90
N GLY A 89 15.60 24.27 -0.58
CA GLY A 89 16.02 23.95 0.78
C GLY A 89 15.06 23.04 1.54
N MET A 90 14.26 22.24 0.83
CA MET A 90 13.24 21.38 1.42
C MET A 90 13.75 19.98 1.76
N LEU A 91 14.95 19.63 1.32
CA LEU A 91 15.57 18.32 1.57
C LEU A 91 16.73 18.44 2.57
N TYR A 92 16.92 17.37 3.31
CA TYR A 92 18.09 17.22 4.19
C TYR A 92 18.57 15.75 4.22
N GLU A 93 19.84 15.55 4.57
CA GLU A 93 20.44 14.24 4.69
C GLU A 93 20.06 13.55 6.01
N CYS A 94 19.69 12.29 5.90
CA CYS A 94 19.39 11.41 7.03
C CYS A 94 20.34 10.22 7.06
N TYR A 95 20.99 10.02 8.19
CA TYR A 95 22.00 8.98 8.41
C TYR A 95 21.48 7.78 9.20
N CYS A 96 20.23 7.82 9.68
CA CYS A 96 19.63 6.76 10.47
C CYS A 96 19.51 5.44 9.69
N THR A 97 19.77 4.34 10.36
CA THR A 97 19.45 2.98 9.90
C THR A 97 18.00 2.64 10.25
N ARG A 98 17.49 1.51 9.72
CA ARG A 98 16.17 0.99 10.14
C ARG A 98 16.13 0.65 11.64
N ARG A 99 17.26 0.19 12.18
CA ARG A 99 17.40 -0.11 13.60
C ARG A 99 17.31 1.16 14.45
N ASP A 100 18.02 2.22 14.07
CA ASP A 100 17.95 3.52 14.76
C ASP A 100 16.53 4.05 14.80
N LEU A 101 15.74 3.85 13.72
CA LEU A 101 14.35 4.26 13.65
C LEU A 101 13.43 3.40 14.52
N ALA A 102 13.70 2.11 14.63
CA ALA A 102 12.93 1.19 15.47
C ALA A 102 13.20 1.42 16.97
N GLU A 103 14.41 1.82 17.32
CA GLU A 103 14.86 2.08 18.71
C GLU A 103 14.59 3.53 19.14
N ALA A 104 14.23 4.43 18.20
CA ALA A 104 13.97 5.83 18.53
C ALA A 104 12.72 5.98 19.42
N PRO A 105 12.77 6.80 20.49
CA PRO A 105 11.60 7.11 21.28
C PRO A 105 10.49 7.70 20.38
N SER A 106 9.33 7.07 20.37
CA SER A 106 8.14 7.65 19.73
C SER A 106 7.64 8.80 20.60
N ALA A 107 7.40 9.98 20.00
CA ALA A 107 6.72 11.03 20.74
C ALA A 107 5.31 10.56 21.14
N PRO A 108 4.80 10.95 22.32
CA PRO A 108 3.41 10.68 22.68
C PRO A 108 2.51 11.16 21.53
N HIS A 109 1.66 10.36 20.99
CA HIS A 109 0.79 10.66 19.83
C HIS A 109 1.41 10.49 18.42
N SER A 110 2.66 10.09 18.27
CA SER A 110 3.21 9.72 16.95
C SER A 110 2.82 8.29 16.59
N PRO A 111 2.39 8.03 15.35
CA PRO A 111 2.11 6.67 14.93
C PRO A 111 3.38 5.80 14.97
N PRO A 112 3.26 4.49 15.17
CA PRO A 112 4.39 3.57 15.15
C PRO A 112 5.20 3.74 13.87
N GLY A 113 6.54 3.88 14.00
CA GLY A 113 7.45 4.05 12.86
C GLY A 113 7.49 5.46 12.27
N ALA A 114 6.87 6.47 12.90
CA ALA A 114 7.05 7.86 12.52
C ALA A 114 8.50 8.30 12.75
N TYR A 115 9.03 9.09 11.80
CA TYR A 115 10.39 9.58 11.92
C TYR A 115 10.47 10.76 12.91
N PRO A 116 11.32 10.70 13.95
CA PRO A 116 11.37 11.72 15.01
C PRO A 116 12.12 12.99 14.61
N GLY A 117 12.62 13.11 13.38
CA GLY A 117 13.36 14.29 12.94
C GLY A 117 14.83 14.33 13.36
N THR A 118 15.42 13.23 13.82
CA THR A 118 16.77 13.12 14.40
C THR A 118 17.88 13.80 13.59
N CYS A 119 17.79 13.82 12.27
CA CYS A 119 18.82 14.41 11.42
C CYS A 119 18.44 15.79 10.85
N ARG A 120 17.25 16.33 11.13
CA ARG A 120 16.79 17.58 10.54
C ARG A 120 17.62 18.80 10.95
N GLY A 121 18.01 18.89 12.20
CA GLY A 121 18.67 20.06 12.79
C GLY A 121 20.20 19.91 12.98
N LEU A 122 20.84 18.94 12.33
CA LEU A 122 22.26 18.71 12.49
C LEU A 122 23.09 19.88 11.94
N SER A 123 24.12 20.28 12.69
CA SER A 123 25.16 21.21 12.24
C SER A 123 26.00 20.55 11.12
N GLU A 124 26.73 21.37 10.34
CA GLU A 124 27.60 20.85 9.29
C GLU A 124 28.70 19.93 9.83
N ARG A 125 29.22 20.24 11.02
CA ARG A 125 30.19 19.37 11.70
C ARG A 125 29.62 17.98 12.02
N GLU A 126 28.39 17.94 12.53
CA GLU A 126 27.69 16.68 12.83
C GLU A 126 27.36 15.89 11.55
N ARG A 127 26.90 16.60 10.50
CA ARG A 127 26.65 15.98 9.19
C ARG A 127 27.90 15.35 8.62
N SER A 128 29.03 16.09 8.61
CA SER A 128 30.30 15.58 8.12
C SER A 128 30.77 14.36 8.90
N ALA A 129 30.68 14.39 10.23
CA ALA A 129 31.04 13.24 11.07
C ALA A 129 30.16 12.02 10.79
N ARG A 130 28.84 12.21 10.68
CA ARG A 130 27.91 11.12 10.37
C ARG A 130 28.07 10.60 8.94
N ARG A 131 28.37 11.47 7.97
CA ARG A 131 28.64 11.07 6.59
C ARG A 131 29.90 10.20 6.51
N ALA A 132 30.97 10.59 7.22
CA ALA A 132 32.23 9.82 7.30
C ALA A 132 32.05 8.45 7.98
N ALA A 133 31.07 8.29 8.85
CA ALA A 133 30.76 7.02 9.51
C ALA A 133 29.96 6.03 8.64
N LEU A 134 29.44 6.46 7.49
CA LEU A 134 28.75 5.57 6.56
C LEU A 134 29.74 4.74 5.75
N THR A 135 29.59 3.41 5.74
CA THR A 135 30.53 2.50 5.06
C THR A 135 29.98 1.94 3.73
N ASN A 136 28.73 1.50 3.72
CA ASN A 136 28.17 0.72 2.60
C ASN A 136 26.97 1.42 1.92
N ARG A 137 26.70 2.66 2.25
CA ARG A 137 25.58 3.44 1.70
C ARG A 137 25.86 4.93 1.82
N GLY A 138 25.17 5.72 1.02
CA GLY A 138 25.10 7.17 1.20
C GLY A 138 24.07 7.57 2.28
N PRO A 139 23.96 8.88 2.57
CA PRO A 139 22.83 9.39 3.34
C PRO A 139 21.52 9.22 2.54
N ALA A 140 20.43 8.97 3.23
CA ALA A 140 19.11 9.10 2.63
C ALA A 140 18.74 10.59 2.54
N LEU A 141 17.96 11.00 1.53
CA LEU A 141 17.37 12.32 1.47
C LEU A 141 15.94 12.27 2.01
N ARG A 142 15.63 13.17 2.94
CA ARG A 142 14.28 13.34 3.47
C ARG A 142 13.72 14.71 3.13
N LEU A 143 12.43 14.71 2.82
CA LEU A 143 11.64 15.92 2.74
C LEU A 143 11.37 16.44 4.16
N ALA A 144 11.74 17.71 4.43
CA ALA A 144 11.41 18.37 5.67
C ALA A 144 9.90 18.70 5.68
N ALA A 145 9.09 17.77 6.15
CA ALA A 145 7.67 18.00 6.30
C ALA A 145 7.42 19.12 7.34
N ARG A 146 6.44 19.97 7.08
CA ARG A 146 5.84 20.77 8.13
C ARG A 146 4.99 19.78 8.93
N ALA A 147 5.55 19.25 10.01
CA ALA A 147 4.88 18.24 10.83
C ALA A 147 3.45 18.68 11.15
N GLY A 148 2.49 17.87 10.79
CA GLY A 148 1.08 18.18 10.97
C GLY A 148 0.21 16.94 10.77
N SER A 149 -1.00 17.07 11.23
CA SER A 149 -2.08 16.12 10.99
C SER A 149 -2.66 16.39 9.61
N VAL A 150 -2.70 15.39 8.76
CA VAL A 150 -3.28 15.45 7.41
C VAL A 150 -4.50 14.55 7.35
N ALA A 151 -5.63 15.14 7.03
CA ALA A 151 -6.89 14.43 6.83
C ALA A 151 -7.08 14.09 5.36
N VAL A 152 -7.54 12.87 5.10
CA VAL A 152 -7.95 12.39 3.78
C VAL A 152 -9.33 11.73 3.90
N VAL A 153 -10.05 11.66 2.80
CA VAL A 153 -11.31 10.93 2.75
C VAL A 153 -11.08 9.71 1.86
N ASP A 154 -11.27 8.53 2.45
CA ASP A 154 -11.20 7.26 1.74
C ASP A 154 -12.60 6.78 1.37
N ALA A 155 -12.78 6.30 0.14
CA ALA A 155 -14.09 5.88 -0.35
C ALA A 155 -14.67 4.67 0.41
N VAL A 156 -13.80 3.84 1.00
CA VAL A 156 -14.20 2.64 1.76
C VAL A 156 -14.20 2.90 3.26
N PHE A 157 -13.12 3.45 3.79
CA PHE A 157 -12.95 3.66 5.24
C PHE A 157 -13.52 4.99 5.74
N GLY A 158 -13.86 5.93 4.84
CA GLY A 158 -14.34 7.26 5.22
C GLY A 158 -13.20 8.21 5.65
N PRO A 159 -13.48 9.18 6.52
CA PRO A 159 -12.47 10.13 6.99
C PRO A 159 -11.33 9.40 7.74
N TYR A 160 -10.10 9.69 7.34
CA TYR A 160 -8.90 9.17 7.96
C TYR A 160 -7.91 10.30 8.20
N THR A 161 -7.35 10.37 9.39
CA THR A 161 -6.38 11.39 9.78
C THR A 161 -5.09 10.72 10.24
N GLY A 162 -3.97 11.18 9.72
CA GLY A 162 -2.66 10.67 10.09
C GLY A 162 -1.59 11.75 10.04
N THR A 163 -0.39 11.42 10.52
CA THR A 163 0.74 12.35 10.55
C THR A 163 1.53 12.27 9.25
N ALA A 164 1.80 13.42 8.63
CA ALA A 164 2.83 13.56 7.62
C ALA A 164 4.16 13.91 8.30
N ASP A 165 5.03 12.92 8.45
CA ASP A 165 6.39 13.07 8.94
C ASP A 165 7.39 13.26 7.79
N ASP A 166 8.68 13.43 8.11
CA ASP A 166 9.72 13.64 7.11
C ASP A 166 9.89 12.41 6.20
N LEU A 167 9.27 12.50 5.05
CA LEU A 167 9.25 11.42 4.06
C LEU A 167 10.64 11.17 3.48
N VAL A 168 11.06 9.91 3.38
CA VAL A 168 12.23 9.53 2.58
C VAL A 168 11.90 9.71 1.10
N ILE A 169 12.70 10.51 0.42
CA ILE A 169 12.65 10.74 -1.03
C ILE A 169 13.60 9.80 -1.74
N LEU A 170 14.88 9.82 -1.32
CA LEU A 170 15.93 8.95 -1.84
C LEU A 170 16.53 8.16 -0.69
N ARG A 171 16.59 6.86 -0.85
CA ARG A 171 17.17 5.94 0.14
C ARG A 171 18.70 6.00 0.08
N GLY A 172 19.37 5.59 1.15
CA GLY A 172 20.82 5.57 1.22
C GLY A 172 21.50 4.58 0.24
N ASP A 173 20.75 3.67 -0.36
CA ASP A 173 21.21 2.78 -1.44
C ASP A 173 21.00 3.39 -2.85
N GLY A 174 20.56 4.64 -2.95
CA GLY A 174 20.35 5.35 -4.20
C GLY A 174 19.01 5.08 -4.88
N VAL A 175 18.12 4.31 -4.26
CA VAL A 175 16.78 4.00 -4.80
C VAL A 175 15.76 5.02 -4.32
N PHE A 176 14.94 5.56 -5.22
CA PHE A 176 13.81 6.42 -4.86
C PHE A 176 12.78 5.65 -4.02
N SER A 177 12.19 6.32 -3.05
CA SER A 177 11.19 5.68 -2.20
C SER A 177 9.88 5.46 -2.94
N TYR A 178 9.16 4.42 -2.56
CA TYR A 178 7.83 4.10 -3.09
C TYR A 178 6.88 5.30 -3.02
N ASN A 179 6.76 5.94 -1.86
CA ASN A 179 5.82 7.04 -1.69
C ASN A 179 6.12 8.23 -2.61
N PHE A 180 7.40 8.52 -2.86
CA PHE A 180 7.81 9.60 -3.75
C PHE A 180 7.55 9.25 -5.22
N ALA A 181 8.08 8.12 -5.69
CA ALA A 181 7.94 7.70 -7.08
C ALA A 181 6.46 7.52 -7.47
N SER A 182 5.67 6.87 -6.59
CA SER A 182 4.24 6.62 -6.85
C SER A 182 3.44 7.92 -7.00
N VAL A 183 3.67 8.93 -6.13
CA VAL A 183 2.98 10.23 -6.23
C VAL A 183 3.34 10.97 -7.52
N LEU A 184 4.63 10.99 -7.88
CA LEU A 184 5.07 11.66 -9.11
C LEU A 184 4.50 11.01 -10.36
N ASP A 185 4.47 9.68 -10.38
CA ASP A 185 3.95 8.95 -11.52
C ASP A 185 2.42 9.09 -11.63
N ASP A 186 1.71 8.98 -10.52
CA ASP A 186 0.26 9.16 -10.47
C ASP A 186 -0.12 10.56 -11.00
N ALA A 187 0.59 11.61 -10.56
CA ALA A 187 0.37 12.97 -11.05
C ALA A 187 0.71 13.13 -12.54
N ALA A 188 1.88 12.66 -12.97
CA ALA A 188 2.36 12.81 -14.35
C ALA A 188 1.53 12.04 -15.38
N THR A 189 0.85 10.96 -14.95
CA THR A 189 0.00 10.13 -15.83
C THR A 189 -1.49 10.43 -15.69
N GLY A 190 -1.86 11.45 -14.92
CA GLY A 190 -3.25 11.87 -14.74
C GLY A 190 -4.10 10.86 -13.97
N VAL A 191 -3.50 10.12 -13.06
CA VAL A 191 -4.25 9.22 -12.16
C VAL A 191 -5.09 10.05 -11.19
N THR A 192 -6.39 9.81 -11.20
CA THR A 192 -7.37 10.47 -10.34
C THR A 192 -8.04 9.52 -9.34
N GLN A 193 -7.72 8.22 -9.43
CA GLN A 193 -8.25 7.20 -8.52
C GLN A 193 -7.16 6.19 -8.15
N VAL A 194 -6.94 6.00 -6.86
CA VAL A 194 -5.95 5.10 -6.28
C VAL A 194 -6.63 4.04 -5.45
N VAL A 195 -6.77 2.84 -6.00
CA VAL A 195 -7.27 1.65 -5.28
C VAL A 195 -6.08 0.77 -4.92
N ARG A 196 -5.98 0.37 -3.62
CA ARG A 196 -4.87 -0.45 -3.11
C ARG A 196 -5.22 -1.10 -1.77
N GLY A 197 -4.38 -2.01 -1.28
CA GLY A 197 -4.57 -2.66 0.02
C GLY A 197 -4.60 -1.69 1.19
N ASP A 198 -5.40 -2.00 2.21
CA ASP A 198 -5.61 -1.18 3.42
C ASP A 198 -4.38 -1.10 4.33
N ASP A 199 -3.39 -1.98 4.15
CA ASP A 199 -2.07 -1.87 4.77
C ASP A 199 -1.33 -0.57 4.38
N LEU A 200 -1.72 0.05 3.28
CA LEU A 200 -1.16 1.31 2.81
C LEU A 200 -1.95 2.56 3.27
N LEU A 201 -3.10 2.40 3.90
CA LEU A 201 -3.89 3.53 4.42
C LEU A 201 -3.09 4.44 5.38
N PRO A 202 -2.25 3.92 6.30
CA PRO A 202 -1.43 4.76 7.17
C PRO A 202 -0.38 5.61 6.46
N SER A 203 -0.02 5.30 5.23
CA SER A 203 0.93 6.10 4.42
C SER A 203 0.24 7.17 3.56
N THR A 204 -1.08 7.12 3.41
CA THR A 204 -1.85 8.05 2.58
C THR A 204 -1.70 9.51 3.00
N PRO A 205 -1.70 9.88 4.30
CA PRO A 205 -1.47 11.26 4.73
C PRO A 205 -0.12 11.83 4.26
N ARG A 206 0.94 10.99 4.23
CA ARG A 206 2.26 11.40 3.71
C ARG A 206 2.23 11.68 2.21
N GLN A 207 1.53 10.83 1.45
CA GLN A 207 1.36 11.02 0.00
C GLN A 207 0.48 12.24 -0.30
N ALA A 208 -0.61 12.42 0.44
CA ALA A 208 -1.48 13.60 0.31
C ALA A 208 -0.72 14.90 0.57
N HIS A 209 0.11 14.92 1.63
CA HIS A 209 0.98 16.07 1.90
C HIS A 209 2.00 16.33 0.78
N LEU A 210 2.55 15.27 0.18
CA LEU A 210 3.46 15.42 -0.96
C LEU A 210 2.74 15.95 -2.19
N HIS A 211 1.50 15.52 -2.47
CA HIS A 211 0.65 16.09 -3.52
C HIS A 211 0.45 17.59 -3.33
N GLU A 212 0.05 18.00 -2.12
CA GLU A 212 -0.17 19.40 -1.77
C GLU A 212 1.11 20.25 -1.95
N LEU A 213 2.23 19.76 -1.45
CA LEU A 213 3.52 20.44 -1.49
C LEU A 213 4.05 20.64 -2.91
N LEU A 214 3.77 19.70 -3.81
CA LEU A 214 4.14 19.76 -5.22
C LEU A 214 3.07 20.43 -6.10
N GLY A 215 1.94 20.84 -5.52
CA GLY A 215 0.83 21.47 -6.25
C GLY A 215 0.06 20.50 -7.15
N PHE A 216 0.09 19.21 -6.86
CA PHE A 216 -0.64 18.19 -7.61
C PHE A 216 -2.05 18.02 -7.09
N THR A 217 -2.97 17.66 -7.98
CA THR A 217 -4.32 17.27 -7.59
C THR A 217 -4.29 15.98 -6.79
N LEU A 218 -4.98 15.96 -5.64
CA LEU A 218 -5.11 14.77 -4.82
C LEU A 218 -6.05 13.77 -5.51
N PRO A 219 -5.64 12.50 -5.71
CA PRO A 219 -6.54 11.48 -6.24
C PRO A 219 -7.58 11.05 -5.20
N GLU A 220 -8.66 10.47 -5.66
CA GLU A 220 -9.61 9.72 -4.86
C GLU A 220 -8.94 8.43 -4.36
N TYR A 221 -8.96 8.17 -3.06
CA TYR A 221 -8.42 6.95 -2.47
C TYR A 221 -9.52 5.96 -2.13
N ALA A 222 -9.29 4.68 -2.42
CA ALA A 222 -10.11 3.57 -1.97
C ALA A 222 -9.19 2.44 -1.47
N HIS A 223 -9.08 2.28 -0.17
CA HIS A 223 -8.33 1.18 0.40
C HIS A 223 -9.23 -0.04 0.53
N VAL A 224 -8.72 -1.20 0.13
CA VAL A 224 -9.50 -2.44 0.09
C VAL A 224 -8.91 -3.47 1.05
N PRO A 225 -9.76 -4.30 1.71
CA PRO A 225 -9.29 -5.28 2.67
C PRO A 225 -8.28 -6.25 2.05
N LEU A 226 -7.28 -6.64 2.83
CA LEU A 226 -6.26 -7.61 2.40
C LEU A 226 -6.83 -9.03 2.28
N VAL A 227 -6.07 -9.87 1.60
CA VAL A 227 -6.16 -11.32 1.72
C VAL A 227 -5.06 -11.78 2.67
N GLU A 228 -5.45 -12.49 3.71
CA GLU A 228 -4.57 -12.99 4.77
C GLU A 228 -4.52 -14.52 4.74
N ASN A 229 -3.43 -15.09 5.23
CA ASN A 229 -3.33 -16.51 5.50
C ASN A 229 -4.10 -16.89 6.77
N ALA A 230 -4.14 -18.17 7.11
CA ALA A 230 -4.85 -18.69 8.30
C ALA A 230 -4.34 -18.08 9.62
N GLN A 231 -3.12 -17.57 9.66
CA GLN A 231 -2.49 -16.93 10.84
C GLN A 231 -2.79 -15.43 10.93
N GLY A 232 -3.53 -14.86 9.94
CA GLY A 232 -3.84 -13.44 9.90
C GLY A 232 -2.67 -12.57 9.41
N ALA A 233 -1.68 -13.17 8.78
CA ALA A 233 -0.62 -12.44 8.08
C ALA A 233 -1.02 -12.23 6.61
N ARG A 234 -0.57 -11.11 6.01
CA ARG A 234 -0.79 -10.86 4.58
C ARG A 234 -0.36 -12.08 3.77
N LEU A 235 -1.24 -12.52 2.88
CA LEU A 235 -0.98 -13.66 1.99
C LEU A 235 0.30 -13.41 1.17
N ALA A 236 1.16 -14.40 1.13
CA ALA A 236 2.44 -14.35 0.43
C ALA A 236 2.69 -15.67 -0.29
N LYS A 237 3.58 -15.67 -1.28
CA LYS A 237 3.93 -16.85 -2.09
C LYS A 237 4.41 -18.06 -1.28
N ARG A 238 5.05 -17.82 -0.14
CA ARG A 238 5.49 -18.88 0.79
C ARG A 238 4.34 -19.62 1.47
N ASP A 239 3.11 -19.10 1.35
CA ASP A 239 1.92 -19.68 1.98
C ASP A 239 1.32 -20.81 1.14
N GLY A 240 1.92 -21.20 -0.01
CA GLY A 240 1.49 -22.34 -0.82
C GLY A 240 0.87 -21.95 -2.17
N ALA A 241 -0.16 -22.70 -2.61
CA ALA A 241 -0.80 -22.60 -3.92
C ALA A 241 -1.66 -21.34 -4.12
N VAL A 242 -1.04 -20.18 -4.15
CA VAL A 242 -1.75 -18.88 -4.17
C VAL A 242 -1.49 -18.05 -5.43
N THR A 243 -0.69 -18.57 -6.39
CA THR A 243 -0.42 -17.94 -7.68
C THR A 243 -1.25 -18.60 -8.79
N MET A 244 -1.47 -17.88 -9.90
CA MET A 244 -2.22 -18.44 -11.05
C MET A 244 -1.61 -19.74 -11.56
N GLU A 245 -0.28 -19.83 -11.66
CA GLU A 245 0.41 -21.04 -12.11
C GLU A 245 0.17 -22.22 -11.15
N ALA A 246 0.30 -22.00 -9.85
CA ALA A 246 0.05 -23.04 -8.86
C ALA A 246 -1.43 -23.49 -8.88
N LEU A 247 -2.36 -22.54 -8.95
CA LEU A 247 -3.81 -22.82 -9.02
C LEU A 247 -4.16 -23.64 -10.26
N LYS A 248 -3.58 -23.30 -11.42
CA LYS A 248 -3.76 -24.08 -12.66
C LYS A 248 -3.34 -25.53 -12.49
N GLY A 249 -2.28 -25.80 -11.70
CA GLY A 249 -1.84 -27.16 -11.38
C GLY A 249 -2.89 -27.99 -10.61
N PHE A 250 -3.81 -27.34 -9.92
CA PHE A 250 -4.94 -27.94 -9.19
C PHE A 250 -6.28 -27.82 -9.94
N GLY A 251 -6.26 -27.50 -11.24
CA GLY A 251 -7.42 -27.47 -12.10
C GLY A 251 -8.25 -26.17 -12.07
N TRP A 252 -7.75 -25.11 -11.41
CA TRP A 252 -8.41 -23.80 -11.44
C TRP A 252 -8.23 -23.14 -12.80
N THR A 253 -9.34 -22.68 -13.38
CA THR A 253 -9.32 -21.80 -14.56
C THR A 253 -9.30 -20.31 -14.11
N PRO A 254 -8.90 -19.38 -14.98
CA PRO A 254 -9.02 -17.95 -14.67
C PRO A 254 -10.44 -17.52 -14.26
N ALA A 255 -11.47 -18.10 -14.89
CA ALA A 255 -12.87 -17.84 -14.55
C ALA A 255 -13.22 -18.32 -13.13
N ASP A 256 -12.70 -19.47 -12.69
CA ASP A 256 -12.90 -19.95 -11.33
C ASP A 256 -12.20 -19.04 -10.31
N VAL A 257 -11.04 -18.48 -10.67
CA VAL A 257 -10.35 -17.51 -9.82
C VAL A 257 -11.15 -16.22 -9.70
N VAL A 258 -11.71 -15.68 -10.80
CA VAL A 258 -12.58 -14.50 -10.76
C VAL A 258 -13.80 -14.76 -9.88
N GLU A 259 -14.43 -15.93 -10.02
CA GLU A 259 -15.58 -16.36 -9.20
C GLU A 259 -15.21 -16.39 -7.71
N LEU A 260 -14.08 -17.02 -7.36
CA LEU A 260 -13.59 -17.08 -5.98
C LEU A 260 -13.35 -15.68 -5.40
N LEU A 261 -12.72 -14.79 -6.17
CA LEU A 261 -12.48 -13.42 -5.73
C LEU A 261 -13.79 -12.64 -5.53
N GLY A 262 -14.79 -12.84 -6.37
CA GLY A 262 -16.14 -12.28 -6.20
C GLY A 262 -16.84 -12.84 -4.96
N ALA A 263 -16.83 -14.15 -4.80
CA ALA A 263 -17.43 -14.82 -3.65
C ALA A 263 -16.79 -14.38 -2.32
N SER A 264 -15.47 -14.09 -2.30
CA SER A 264 -14.78 -13.55 -1.13
C SER A 264 -15.30 -12.19 -0.67
N LEU A 265 -16.00 -11.49 -1.54
CA LEU A 265 -16.68 -10.20 -1.28
C LEU A 265 -18.19 -10.39 -1.05
N GLY A 266 -18.69 -11.62 -1.05
CA GLY A 266 -20.12 -11.93 -0.95
C GLY A 266 -20.92 -11.45 -2.17
N MET A 267 -20.24 -11.17 -3.27
CA MET A 267 -20.85 -10.96 -4.58
C MET A 267 -21.31 -12.33 -5.11
N GLY A 268 -22.22 -12.35 -6.08
CA GLY A 268 -22.61 -13.60 -6.73
C GLY A 268 -21.43 -14.39 -7.30
N HIS A 269 -21.64 -15.10 -8.36
CA HIS A 269 -20.61 -15.95 -8.98
C HIS A 269 -20.10 -15.35 -10.32
N PRO A 270 -19.40 -14.18 -10.31
CA PRO A 270 -18.87 -13.60 -11.54
C PRO A 270 -17.77 -14.50 -12.11
N ARG A 271 -17.81 -14.72 -13.40
CA ARG A 271 -16.79 -15.55 -14.09
C ARG A 271 -15.89 -14.73 -15.02
N THR A 272 -16.21 -13.46 -15.19
CA THR A 272 -15.45 -12.50 -15.99
C THR A 272 -15.22 -11.20 -15.19
N ALA A 273 -14.20 -10.42 -15.58
CA ALA A 273 -13.96 -9.11 -14.97
C ALA A 273 -15.14 -8.15 -15.17
N ALA A 274 -15.83 -8.23 -16.30
CA ALA A 274 -17.02 -7.43 -16.58
C ALA A 274 -18.16 -7.75 -15.60
N GLU A 275 -18.52 -9.04 -15.44
CA GLU A 275 -19.52 -9.48 -14.46
C GLU A 275 -19.11 -9.09 -13.03
N PHE A 276 -17.81 -9.22 -12.70
CA PHE A 276 -17.28 -8.79 -11.40
C PHE A 276 -17.51 -7.28 -11.20
N ALA A 277 -17.22 -6.47 -12.21
CA ALA A 277 -17.47 -5.03 -12.15
C ALA A 277 -18.95 -4.71 -11.99
N ASP A 278 -19.82 -5.37 -12.76
CA ASP A 278 -21.28 -5.14 -12.70
C ASP A 278 -21.87 -5.46 -11.31
N LEU A 279 -21.34 -6.46 -10.63
CA LEU A 279 -21.79 -6.88 -9.29
C LEU A 279 -21.16 -6.06 -8.16
N LEU A 280 -19.98 -5.47 -8.35
CA LEU A 280 -19.24 -4.77 -7.29
C LEU A 280 -20.00 -3.54 -6.78
N ARG A 281 -20.09 -3.40 -5.47
CA ARG A 281 -20.60 -2.22 -4.78
C ARG A 281 -19.60 -1.77 -3.71
N VAL A 282 -19.30 -0.47 -3.62
CA VAL A 282 -18.35 0.07 -2.63
C VAL A 282 -18.66 -0.34 -1.18
N PRO A 283 -19.95 -0.39 -0.73
CA PRO A 283 -20.26 -0.88 0.61
C PRO A 283 -19.79 -2.32 0.88
N ASP A 284 -19.71 -3.17 -0.15
CA ASP A 284 -19.25 -4.57 -0.01
C ASP A 284 -17.76 -4.65 0.34
N LEU A 285 -17.01 -3.59 0.12
CA LEU A 285 -15.60 -3.49 0.47
C LEU A 285 -15.36 -3.21 1.96
N ARG A 286 -16.39 -2.79 2.72
CA ARG A 286 -16.32 -2.55 4.16
C ARG A 286 -16.39 -3.85 4.94
N ARG A 287 -15.45 -4.74 4.70
CA ARG A 287 -15.37 -6.08 5.29
C ARG A 287 -14.00 -6.26 5.96
N PRO A 288 -13.89 -7.19 6.91
CA PRO A 288 -12.58 -7.61 7.42
C PRO A 288 -11.75 -8.25 6.30
N ALA A 289 -10.44 -8.35 6.53
CA ALA A 289 -9.56 -9.08 5.64
C ALA A 289 -10.08 -10.50 5.38
N TRP A 290 -9.98 -10.94 4.13
CA TRP A 290 -10.36 -12.30 3.76
C TRP A 290 -9.27 -13.26 4.17
N ARG A 291 -9.57 -14.15 5.12
CA ARG A 291 -8.64 -15.17 5.60
C ARG A 291 -8.86 -16.48 4.89
N ILE A 292 -7.81 -17.00 4.30
CA ILE A 292 -7.84 -18.29 3.61
C ILE A 292 -6.77 -19.23 4.18
N ASP A 293 -7.09 -20.53 4.13
CA ASP A 293 -6.10 -21.58 4.22
C ASP A 293 -5.72 -22.02 2.81
N PRO A 294 -4.51 -21.72 2.32
CA PRO A 294 -4.11 -22.05 0.96
C PRO A 294 -4.16 -23.54 0.62
N ALA A 295 -4.03 -24.42 1.62
CA ALA A 295 -4.15 -25.86 1.39
C ALA A 295 -5.54 -26.28 0.87
N ILE A 296 -6.58 -25.49 1.15
CA ILE A 296 -7.93 -25.75 0.61
C ILE A 296 -7.98 -25.59 -0.91
N LEU A 297 -7.15 -24.70 -1.46
CA LEU A 297 -7.08 -24.46 -2.91
C LEU A 297 -6.58 -25.67 -3.70
N GLU A 298 -5.80 -26.54 -3.05
CA GLU A 298 -5.27 -27.77 -3.66
C GLU A 298 -6.37 -28.80 -3.98
N SER A 299 -7.57 -28.64 -3.41
CA SER A 299 -8.73 -29.47 -3.72
C SER A 299 -9.41 -29.12 -5.07
N GLY A 300 -8.92 -28.10 -5.78
CA GLY A 300 -9.51 -27.62 -7.01
C GLY A 300 -10.81 -26.84 -6.84
N PRO A 301 -11.43 -26.35 -7.94
CA PRO A 301 -12.61 -25.47 -7.91
C PRO A 301 -13.92 -26.26 -7.73
N THR A 302 -14.10 -26.93 -6.60
CA THR A 302 -15.34 -27.64 -6.28
C THR A 302 -16.29 -26.75 -5.44
N PRO A 303 -17.62 -27.02 -5.45
CA PRO A 303 -18.56 -26.28 -4.60
C PRO A 303 -18.16 -26.29 -3.12
N GLU A 304 -17.68 -27.43 -2.60
CA GLU A 304 -17.20 -27.54 -1.23
C GLU A 304 -15.97 -26.66 -0.98
N THR A 305 -15.04 -26.59 -1.94
CA THR A 305 -13.86 -25.70 -1.86
C THR A 305 -14.29 -24.25 -1.79
N PHE A 306 -15.22 -23.81 -2.62
CA PHE A 306 -15.76 -22.44 -2.58
C PHE A 306 -16.42 -22.15 -1.24
N GLU A 307 -17.27 -23.03 -0.75
CA GLU A 307 -17.93 -22.86 0.55
C GLU A 307 -16.90 -22.73 1.68
N ARG A 308 -15.89 -23.59 1.74
CA ARG A 308 -14.84 -23.52 2.77
C ARG A 308 -13.99 -22.27 2.71
N LEU A 309 -13.68 -21.74 1.50
CA LEU A 309 -12.87 -20.55 1.31
C LEU A 309 -13.65 -19.26 1.57
N THR A 310 -14.95 -19.27 1.37
CA THR A 310 -15.81 -18.07 1.51
C THR A 310 -16.65 -18.06 2.77
N ALA A 311 -16.73 -19.18 3.52
CA ALA A 311 -17.37 -19.22 4.81
C ALA A 311 -16.74 -18.17 5.74
N ALA A 312 -17.50 -17.14 6.08
CA ALA A 312 -17.09 -16.12 7.04
C ALA A 312 -16.88 -16.79 8.40
N LYS A 313 -15.63 -17.02 8.80
CA LYS A 313 -15.35 -17.36 10.20
C LYS A 313 -15.70 -16.11 11.03
N PRO A 314 -16.63 -16.19 12.01
CA PRO A 314 -16.92 -15.05 12.85
C PRO A 314 -15.63 -14.60 13.54
N MET A 315 -15.32 -13.32 13.41
CA MET A 315 -14.23 -12.68 14.13
C MET A 315 -14.44 -12.95 15.62
N GLN A 316 -13.56 -13.69 16.28
CA GLN A 316 -13.39 -13.53 17.72
C GLN A 316 -12.87 -12.10 17.90
N THR A 317 -13.79 -11.22 18.31
CA THR A 317 -13.42 -9.86 18.72
C THR A 317 -12.35 -10.01 19.81
N ALA A 318 -11.12 -9.56 19.51
CA ALA A 318 -10.11 -9.41 20.53
C ALA A 318 -10.74 -8.57 21.65
N LYS A 319 -10.84 -9.12 22.86
CA LYS A 319 -11.28 -8.36 24.02
C LYS A 319 -10.43 -7.09 24.09
N PRO A 320 -11.04 -5.90 24.20
CA PRO A 320 -10.25 -4.69 24.44
C PRO A 320 -9.43 -4.92 25.70
N SER A 321 -8.13 -4.67 25.62
CA SER A 321 -7.24 -4.74 26.77
C SER A 321 -7.79 -3.82 27.86
N GLN A 322 -8.07 -4.36 29.03
CA GLN A 322 -8.50 -3.61 30.20
C GLN A 322 -7.33 -2.78 30.75
N THR A 323 -7.02 -1.66 30.09
CA THR A 323 -6.13 -0.62 30.63
C THR A 323 -6.67 0.75 30.29
N ASP A 324 -7.89 1.01 30.74
CA ASP A 324 -8.39 2.39 30.94
C ASP A 324 -9.49 2.35 32.00
N LYS A 325 -9.08 2.16 33.25
CA LYS A 325 -9.90 2.64 34.37
C LYS A 325 -9.60 4.11 34.56
N PRO A 326 -10.57 5.01 34.44
CA PRO A 326 -10.35 6.40 34.87
C PRO A 326 -10.09 6.41 36.37
N SER A 327 -8.95 6.98 36.75
CA SER A 327 -8.59 7.27 38.13
C SER A 327 -9.67 8.17 38.74
N GLN A 328 -10.47 7.61 39.63
CA GLN A 328 -11.37 8.39 40.48
C GLN A 328 -10.58 9.10 41.59
N THR A 329 -10.97 10.34 41.78
CA THR A 329 -10.84 11.15 43.03
C THR A 329 -9.51 11.83 43.32
N ALA A 330 -9.45 13.11 42.91
CA ALA A 330 -8.83 14.12 43.75
C ALA A 330 -9.95 14.93 44.46
N LYS A 331 -10.06 14.75 45.79
CA LYS A 331 -10.88 15.60 46.65
C LYS A 331 -10.31 17.05 46.66
N PRO A 332 -11.14 18.10 46.67
CA PRO A 332 -10.65 19.46 46.86
C PRO A 332 -10.12 19.65 48.27
N ARG A 333 -8.90 20.21 48.36
CA ARG A 333 -8.34 20.72 49.64
C ARG A 333 -9.07 21.99 50.00
N GLN A 334 -9.64 22.00 51.22
CA GLN A 334 -10.11 23.21 51.91
C GLN A 334 -8.89 24.12 52.25
N ALA A 335 -9.05 25.41 52.03
CA ALA A 335 -8.11 26.43 52.50
C ALA A 335 -8.30 26.66 54.01
N PRO A 336 -7.22 26.91 54.74
CA PRO A 336 -7.34 27.43 56.11
C PRO A 336 -7.57 28.94 56.14
N GLU A 337 -8.25 29.35 57.19
CA GLU A 337 -8.53 30.73 57.56
C GLU A 337 -7.27 31.62 57.72
#